data_cbb842eed7f28249fe72abe1bb8e2c4e
#
_entry.id   cbb842eed7f28249fe72abe1bb8e2c4e
#
_cell.length_a   1.000
_cell.length_b   1.000
_cell.length_c   1.000
_cell.angle_alpha   90.00
_cell.angle_beta   90.00
_cell.angle_gamma   90.00
#
_symmetry.space_group_name_H-M   'P 1'
#
loop_
_entity.id
_entity.type
_entity.pdbx_description
1 polymer ?
#
loop_
_entity_poly.entity_id
_entity_poly.type
_entity_poly.pdbx_seq_one_letter_code
_entity_poly.pdbx_strand_id
1 'polypeptide(L)'
;SVFHDTVQADVEQTLRVSQTLRELPPEAAALLPFRPVDVLAITPSQSLDALAQTYASELPRLTRHALEGLGALQGGGAALASYLLFEPGFVRALMDLGEQDAYARKAEILAFLGAASHRK
;
A
#
# COMPACT_ATOMS: atom_id res chain seq x y z
N SER A 1 9.92 1.64 3.26
CA SER A 1 9.90 2.91 2.52
C SER A 1 9.19 3.97 3.36
N VAL A 2 9.58 5.24 3.26
CA VAL A 2 9.02 6.35 4.07
C VAL A 2 7.49 6.44 3.93
N PHE A 3 6.95 6.23 2.73
CA PHE A 3 5.49 6.23 2.49
C PHE A 3 4.77 5.10 3.21
N HIS A 4 5.33 3.91 3.20
CA HIS A 4 4.74 2.75 3.88
C HIS A 4 4.69 2.97 5.39
N ASP A 5 5.78 3.47 5.97
CA ASP A 5 5.88 3.73 7.41
C ASP A 5 4.92 4.84 7.85
N THR A 6 4.76 5.89 7.03
CA THR A 6 3.82 7.00 7.29
C THR A 6 2.37 6.52 7.22
N VAL A 7 1.99 5.76 6.19
CA VAL A 7 0.63 5.21 6.06
C VAL A 7 0.31 4.26 7.20
N GLN A 8 1.25 3.41 7.59
CA GLN A 8 1.06 2.50 8.72
C GLN A 8 0.83 3.27 10.03
N ALA A 9 1.62 4.31 10.29
CA ALA A 9 1.45 5.17 11.47
C ALA A 9 0.08 5.85 11.48
N ASP A 10 -0.39 6.34 10.34
CA ASP A 10 -1.70 6.97 10.19
C ASP A 10 -2.83 5.96 10.44
N VAL A 11 -2.71 4.74 9.94
CA VAL A 11 -3.66 3.66 10.20
C VAL A 11 -3.73 3.34 11.69
N GLU A 12 -2.59 3.15 12.34
CA GLU A 12 -2.53 2.88 13.78
C GLU A 12 -3.14 4.00 14.61
N GLN A 13 -2.87 5.26 14.25
CA GLN A 13 -3.46 6.42 14.91
C GLN A 13 -4.99 6.45 14.73
N THR A 14 -5.48 6.20 13.52
CA THR A 14 -6.92 6.16 13.23
C THR A 14 -7.61 5.07 14.03
N LEU A 15 -7.01 3.89 14.13
CA LEU A 15 -7.55 2.77 14.93
C LEU A 15 -7.58 3.08 16.43
N ARG A 16 -6.53 3.72 16.97
CA ARG A 16 -6.49 4.15 18.38
C ARG A 16 -7.58 5.17 18.69
N VAL A 17 -7.73 6.20 17.87
CA VAL A 17 -8.77 7.23 18.04
C VAL A 17 -10.16 6.59 17.94
N SER A 18 -10.39 5.72 16.96
CA SER A 18 -11.67 5.03 16.79
C SER A 18 -12.02 4.13 17.97
N GLN A 19 -11.05 3.41 18.52
CA GLN A 19 -11.26 2.60 19.72
C GLN A 19 -11.63 3.48 20.92
N THR A 20 -10.91 4.57 21.14
CA THR A 20 -11.21 5.53 22.22
C THR A 20 -12.64 6.07 22.09
N LEU A 21 -13.06 6.43 20.87
CA LEU A 21 -14.43 6.91 20.62
C LEU A 21 -15.50 5.87 20.94
N ARG A 22 -15.22 4.57 20.69
CA ARG A 22 -16.16 3.47 21.02
C ARG A 22 -16.27 3.20 22.51
N GLU A 23 -15.23 3.51 23.28
CA GLU A 23 -15.20 3.36 24.73
C GLU A 23 -15.89 4.51 25.48
N LEU A 24 -16.12 5.65 24.82
CA LEU A 24 -16.82 6.78 25.41
C LEU A 24 -18.31 6.52 25.56
N PRO A 25 -18.96 7.08 26.59
CA PRO A 25 -20.40 7.11 26.65
C PRO A 25 -21.02 7.78 25.42
N PRO A 26 -22.16 7.29 24.89
CA PRO A 26 -22.77 7.83 23.67
C PRO A 26 -22.99 9.36 23.69
N GLU A 27 -23.35 9.91 24.84
CA GLU A 27 -23.58 11.35 25.01
C GLU A 27 -22.28 12.15 24.84
N ALA A 28 -21.15 11.64 25.36
CA ALA A 28 -19.84 12.26 25.23
C ALA A 28 -19.31 12.14 23.79
N ALA A 29 -19.48 10.98 23.16
CA ALA A 29 -19.07 10.76 21.77
C ALA A 29 -19.84 11.65 20.79
N ALA A 30 -21.13 11.91 21.04
CA ALA A 30 -21.99 12.77 20.20
C ALA A 30 -21.53 14.24 20.18
N LEU A 31 -20.81 14.70 21.20
CA LEU A 31 -20.27 16.07 21.28
C LEU A 31 -18.98 16.26 20.49
N LEU A 32 -18.34 15.19 20.05
CA LEU A 32 -17.08 15.25 19.31
C LEU A 32 -17.32 15.29 17.79
N PRO A 33 -16.48 16.03 17.05
CA PRO A 33 -16.59 16.13 15.59
C PRO A 33 -16.01 14.89 14.88
N PHE A 34 -15.75 13.80 15.61
CA PHE A 34 -15.13 12.58 15.12
C PHE A 34 -16.09 11.41 15.16
N ARG A 35 -15.92 10.49 14.23
CA ARG A 35 -16.64 9.20 14.20
C ARG A 35 -15.64 8.06 14.22
N PRO A 36 -15.97 6.90 14.83
CA PRO A 36 -15.17 5.70 14.66
C PRO A 36 -15.08 5.30 13.18
N VAL A 37 -13.89 4.97 12.74
CA VAL A 37 -13.60 4.52 11.38
C VAL A 37 -12.95 3.16 11.43
N ASP A 38 -13.48 2.22 10.64
CA ASP A 38 -12.81 0.94 10.43
C ASP A 38 -11.82 1.08 9.28
N VAL A 39 -10.68 0.45 9.44
CA VAL A 39 -9.61 0.47 8.44
C VAL A 39 -9.16 -0.95 8.14
N LEU A 40 -9.11 -1.29 6.87
CA LEU A 40 -8.46 -2.49 6.37
C LEU A 40 -7.28 -2.06 5.51
N ALA A 41 -6.06 -2.32 5.97
CA ALA A 41 -4.86 -2.07 5.22
C ALA A 41 -4.45 -3.31 4.41
N ILE A 42 -4.25 -3.13 3.12
CA ILE A 42 -3.76 -4.17 2.21
C ILE A 42 -2.38 -3.72 1.72
N THR A 43 -1.38 -4.52 2.03
CA THR A 43 0.01 -4.27 1.61
C THR A 43 0.47 -5.39 0.68
N PRO A 44 1.36 -5.08 -0.27
CA PRO A 44 1.93 -6.11 -1.14
C PRO A 44 2.62 -7.22 -0.34
N SER A 45 2.40 -8.48 -0.72
CA SER A 45 3.05 -9.64 -0.11
C SER A 45 4.53 -9.75 -0.43
N GLN A 46 4.97 -9.07 -1.49
CA GLN A 46 6.37 -9.03 -1.93
C GLN A 46 6.91 -7.59 -1.88
N SER A 47 8.21 -7.47 -1.69
CA SER A 47 8.88 -6.17 -1.80
C SER A 47 8.83 -5.65 -3.23
N LEU A 48 8.24 -4.48 -3.42
CA LEU A 48 8.20 -3.80 -4.73
C LEU A 48 9.60 -3.42 -5.19
N ASP A 49 10.51 -3.09 -4.27
CA ASP A 49 11.90 -2.80 -4.59
C ASP A 49 12.63 -4.05 -5.13
N ALA A 50 12.39 -5.22 -4.52
CA ALA A 50 12.95 -6.48 -5.01
C ALA A 50 12.39 -6.84 -6.40
N LEU A 51 11.10 -6.65 -6.61
CA LEU A 51 10.46 -6.85 -7.91
C LEU A 51 11.05 -5.91 -8.97
N ALA A 52 11.20 -4.62 -8.63
CA ALA A 52 11.81 -3.62 -9.50
C ALA A 52 13.26 -3.99 -9.88
N GLN A 53 14.06 -4.46 -8.93
CA GLN A 53 15.44 -4.90 -9.18
C GLN A 53 15.49 -6.11 -10.14
N THR A 54 14.56 -7.05 -10.01
CA THR A 54 14.45 -8.18 -10.92
C THR A 54 14.23 -7.70 -12.35
N TYR A 55 13.27 -6.81 -12.58
CA TYR A 55 12.99 -6.25 -13.90
C TYR A 55 14.11 -5.33 -14.41
N ALA A 56 14.79 -4.62 -13.53
CA ALA A 56 15.96 -3.82 -13.90
C ALA A 56 17.10 -4.66 -14.48
N SER A 57 17.28 -5.88 -13.98
CA SER A 57 18.30 -6.81 -14.49
C SER A 57 18.02 -7.29 -15.92
N GLU A 58 16.77 -7.28 -16.34
CA GLU A 58 16.30 -7.67 -17.67
C GLU A 58 16.37 -6.54 -18.70
N LEU A 59 16.61 -5.30 -18.26
CA LEU A 59 16.69 -4.14 -19.14
C LEU A 59 17.89 -4.25 -20.12
N PRO A 60 17.75 -3.73 -21.35
CA PRO A 60 18.85 -3.63 -22.28
C PRO A 60 20.06 -2.91 -21.66
N ARG A 61 21.27 -3.35 -22.01
CA ARG A 61 22.52 -2.79 -21.45
C ARG A 61 22.61 -1.27 -21.54
N LEU A 62 22.20 -0.70 -22.68
CA LEU A 62 22.24 0.76 -22.90
C LEU A 62 21.30 1.50 -21.92
N THR A 63 20.10 0.99 -21.73
CA THR A 63 19.13 1.55 -20.78
C THR A 63 19.64 1.46 -19.35
N ARG A 64 20.22 0.32 -19.00
CA ARG A 64 20.82 0.12 -17.68
C ARG A 64 21.95 1.11 -17.43
N HIS A 65 22.88 1.29 -18.36
CA HIS A 65 23.95 2.28 -18.25
C HIS A 65 23.44 3.72 -18.11
N ALA A 66 22.38 4.07 -18.83
CA ALA A 66 21.76 5.39 -18.70
C ALA A 66 21.19 5.59 -17.29
N LEU A 67 20.51 4.58 -16.73
CA LEU A 67 19.96 4.62 -15.37
C LEU A 67 21.04 4.63 -14.29
N GLU A 68 22.14 3.91 -14.49
CA GLU A 68 23.33 3.94 -13.62
C GLU A 68 23.95 5.35 -13.60
N GLY A 69 24.09 5.97 -14.77
CA GLY A 69 24.60 7.34 -14.91
C GLY A 69 23.72 8.40 -14.23
N LEU A 70 22.42 8.14 -14.12
CA LEU A 70 21.46 9.00 -13.41
C LEU A 70 21.36 8.67 -11.91
N GLY A 71 22.13 7.68 -11.42
CA GLY A 71 22.06 7.24 -10.02
C GLY A 71 20.76 6.51 -9.65
N ALA A 72 19.89 6.21 -10.62
CA ALA A 72 18.59 5.59 -10.39
C ALA A 72 18.68 4.19 -9.78
N LEU A 73 19.76 3.44 -10.09
CA LEU A 73 20.00 2.09 -9.55
C LEU A 73 20.63 2.10 -8.15
N GLN A 74 21.24 3.22 -7.75
CA GLN A 74 21.96 3.36 -6.47
C GLN A 74 21.15 4.11 -5.40
N GLY A 75 20.13 4.84 -5.80
CA GLY A 75 19.35 5.75 -4.97
C GLY A 75 18.04 5.20 -4.41
N GLY A 76 18.01 3.95 -3.92
CA GLY A 76 16.80 3.37 -3.31
C GLY A 76 15.60 3.33 -4.27
N GLY A 77 15.21 2.19 -4.70
CA GLY A 77 14.15 1.73 -5.60
C GLY A 77 13.12 2.69 -6.22
N ALA A 78 12.90 3.87 -5.65
CA ALA A 78 11.84 4.79 -6.11
C ALA A 78 12.08 5.36 -7.50
N ALA A 79 13.31 5.78 -7.83
CA ALA A 79 13.63 6.30 -9.14
C ALA A 79 13.59 5.19 -10.20
N LEU A 80 14.10 4.00 -9.86
CA LEU A 80 14.01 2.83 -10.70
C LEU A 80 12.57 2.39 -10.93
N ALA A 81 11.77 2.32 -9.86
CA ALA A 81 10.35 1.97 -9.94
C ALA A 81 9.58 2.97 -10.83
N SER A 82 9.87 4.27 -10.70
CA SER A 82 9.24 5.30 -11.54
C SER A 82 9.55 5.10 -13.02
N TYR A 83 10.78 4.71 -13.37
CA TYR A 83 11.12 4.39 -14.75
C TYR A 83 10.42 3.13 -15.26
N LEU A 84 10.41 2.08 -14.42
CA LEU A 84 9.79 0.79 -14.76
C LEU A 84 8.27 0.86 -14.93
N LEU A 85 7.60 1.90 -14.42
CA LEU A 85 6.17 2.12 -14.67
C LEU A 85 5.85 2.33 -16.18
N PHE A 86 6.85 2.62 -17.00
CA PHE A 86 6.71 2.67 -18.46
C PHE A 86 6.98 1.31 -19.13
N GLU A 87 7.42 0.30 -18.38
CA GLU A 87 7.68 -1.05 -18.88
C GLU A 87 6.45 -1.95 -18.72
N PRO A 88 5.82 -2.41 -19.83
CA PRO A 88 4.58 -3.19 -19.74
C PRO A 88 4.71 -4.47 -18.94
N GLY A 89 5.89 -5.11 -18.98
CA GLY A 89 6.17 -6.34 -18.21
C GLY A 89 6.12 -6.11 -16.71
N PHE A 90 6.76 -5.04 -16.24
CA PHE A 90 6.74 -4.67 -14.82
C PHE A 90 5.34 -4.29 -14.35
N VAL A 91 4.60 -3.53 -15.15
CA VAL A 91 3.21 -3.14 -14.82
C VAL A 91 2.32 -4.36 -14.70
N ARG A 92 2.42 -5.32 -15.62
CA ARG A 92 1.68 -6.60 -15.53
C ARG A 92 2.02 -7.37 -14.25
N ALA A 93 3.31 -7.48 -13.93
CA ALA A 93 3.72 -8.16 -12.70
C ALA A 93 3.17 -7.49 -11.43
N LEU A 94 3.09 -6.15 -11.40
CA LEU A 94 2.45 -5.41 -10.31
C LEU A 94 0.95 -5.69 -10.23
N MET A 95 0.27 -5.73 -11.36
CA MET A 95 -1.16 -6.04 -11.43
C MET A 95 -1.44 -7.47 -10.98
N ASP A 96 -0.65 -8.43 -11.44
CA ASP A 96 -0.76 -9.84 -11.05
C ASP A 96 -0.51 -10.03 -9.55
N LEU A 97 0.50 -9.35 -9.00
CA LEU A 97 0.77 -9.36 -7.57
C LEU A 97 -0.42 -8.79 -6.78
N GLY A 98 -0.94 -7.65 -7.18
CA GLY A 98 -2.09 -7.03 -6.53
C GLY A 98 -3.35 -7.91 -6.59
N GLU A 99 -3.60 -8.56 -7.72
CA GLU A 99 -4.70 -9.50 -7.87
C GLU A 99 -4.54 -10.72 -6.95
N GLN A 100 -3.36 -11.33 -6.93
CA GLN A 100 -3.05 -12.46 -6.05
C GLN A 100 -3.21 -12.10 -4.58
N ASP A 101 -2.71 -10.95 -4.16
CA ASP A 101 -2.80 -10.47 -2.78
C ASP A 101 -4.25 -10.19 -2.38
N ALA A 102 -5.05 -9.61 -3.28
CA ALA A 102 -6.47 -9.39 -3.05
C ALA A 102 -7.24 -10.71 -2.91
N TYR A 103 -6.96 -11.69 -3.77
CA TYR A 103 -7.57 -13.01 -3.67
C TYR A 103 -7.18 -13.74 -2.40
N ALA A 104 -5.92 -13.66 -1.99
CA ALA A 104 -5.45 -14.28 -0.74
C ALA A 104 -6.16 -13.72 0.50
N ARG A 105 -6.60 -12.47 0.45
CA ARG A 105 -7.33 -11.78 1.53
C ARG A 105 -8.83 -11.58 1.25
N LYS A 106 -9.37 -12.27 0.26
CA LYS A 106 -10.75 -12.10 -0.20
C LYS A 106 -11.79 -12.20 0.92
N ALA A 107 -11.68 -13.18 1.79
CA ALA A 107 -12.64 -13.37 2.89
C ALA A 107 -12.64 -12.17 3.85
N GLU A 108 -11.46 -11.65 4.19
CA GLU A 108 -11.27 -10.47 5.04
C GLU A 108 -11.85 -9.20 4.38
N ILE A 109 -11.57 -9.02 3.09
CA ILE A 109 -12.08 -7.89 2.31
C ILE A 109 -13.61 -7.91 2.25
N LEU A 110 -14.20 -9.06 1.95
CA LEU A 110 -15.65 -9.21 1.88
C LEU A 110 -16.30 -9.00 3.25
N ALA A 111 -15.72 -9.49 4.33
CA ALA A 111 -16.20 -9.27 5.69
C ALA A 111 -16.15 -7.76 6.05
N PHE A 112 -15.09 -7.08 5.69
CA PHE A 112 -14.94 -5.65 5.91
C PHE A 112 -16.01 -4.84 5.14
N LEU A 113 -16.22 -5.13 3.87
CA LEU A 113 -17.22 -4.47 3.03
C LEU A 113 -18.65 -4.79 3.49
N GLY A 114 -18.91 -6.02 3.90
CA GLY A 114 -20.20 -6.45 4.46
C GLY A 114 -20.54 -5.74 5.77
N ALA A 115 -19.57 -5.59 6.66
CA ALA A 115 -19.74 -4.83 7.90
C ALA A 115 -20.02 -3.35 7.64
N ALA A 116 -19.39 -2.74 6.63
CA ALA A 116 -19.64 -1.36 6.22
C ALA A 116 -21.06 -1.15 5.66
N SER A 117 -21.62 -2.16 4.96
CA SER A 117 -22.97 -2.11 4.39
C SER A 117 -24.08 -2.12 5.44
N HIS A 118 -23.84 -2.69 6.61
CA HIS A 118 -24.81 -2.79 7.71
C HIS A 118 -24.88 -1.56 8.62
N ARG A 119 -24.01 -0.57 8.40
CA ARG A 119 -23.91 0.65 9.22
C ARG A 119 -24.60 1.89 8.61
N LYS A 120 -25.41 1.71 7.61
CA LYS A 120 -26.22 2.79 7.03
C LYS A 120 -27.51 2.98 7.81
#